data_a171d241c796234ff269f5dc828c4569
#
_entry.id   a171d241c796234ff269f5dc828c4569
#
_cell.length_a   1.000
_cell.length_b   1.000
_cell.length_c   1.000
_cell.angle_alpha   90.00
_cell.angle_beta   90.00
_cell.angle_gamma   90.00
#
_symmetry.space_group_name_H-M   'P 1'
#
loop_
_entity.id
_entity.type
_entity.pdbx_description
1 polymer ?
#
loop_
_entity_poly.entity_id
_entity_poly.type
_entity_poly.pdbx_seq_one_letter_code
_entity_poly.pdbx_strand_id
1 'polypeptide(L)'
;LHYPLRRQRQMCIRDRTIILIFFDLFYYPAIILIASWLAGASFYKKSDMNIKTQPLIENINKYLVYGSLIVGIFVFIQLNFLLVGSIYPSLKNLFNSGFLIFGGGHVVLPLLHDWFVDQEIISSNEFFLGYGFAQAIPGPLFSFASYLGTVASGPLVSEKILMGLVYLFALYGSTLFLTPLALYMWVSIEKIPVFLSGIKAVNIAVSAILCSCFLKLVLPSIITGYDSLVFLGMSVFLIYWFKAPIWGIVILLGAVGYGFGMISG
;
A
#
# COMPACT_ATOMS: atom_id res chain seq x y z
N LEU A 1 -24.91 -18.81 -11.09
CA LEU A 1 -25.07 -18.18 -9.73
C LEU A 1 -23.95 -17.20 -9.34
N HIS A 2 -22.86 -17.05 -10.13
CA HIS A 2 -21.77 -16.12 -9.86
C HIS A 2 -21.88 -14.74 -10.55
N TYR A 3 -22.81 -14.58 -11.47
CA TYR A 3 -22.95 -13.37 -12.30
C TYR A 3 -23.45 -12.11 -11.55
N PRO A 4 -24.46 -12.17 -10.65
CA PRO A 4 -24.96 -10.99 -9.96
C PRO A 4 -23.97 -10.40 -8.96
N LEU A 5 -23.16 -11.23 -8.30
CA LEU A 5 -22.15 -10.78 -7.32
C LEU A 5 -20.99 -10.01 -7.97
N ARG A 6 -20.61 -10.40 -9.20
CA ARG A 6 -19.57 -9.72 -9.98
C ARG A 6 -20.01 -8.33 -10.42
N ARG A 7 -21.27 -8.20 -10.85
CA ARG A 7 -21.88 -6.94 -11.29
C ARG A 7 -22.04 -5.96 -10.11
N GLN A 8 -22.45 -6.47 -8.96
CA GLN A 8 -22.60 -5.69 -7.73
C GLN A 8 -21.24 -5.18 -7.21
N ARG A 9 -20.16 -5.98 -7.31
CA ARG A 9 -18.78 -5.53 -7.02
C ARG A 9 -18.33 -4.41 -7.93
N GLN A 10 -18.57 -4.53 -9.23
CA GLN A 10 -18.17 -3.51 -10.21
C GLN A 10 -18.91 -2.18 -10.00
N MET A 11 -20.20 -2.22 -9.64
CA MET A 11 -20.96 -1.01 -9.30
C MET A 11 -20.41 -0.34 -8.05
N CYS A 12 -20.17 -1.08 -6.97
CA CYS A 12 -19.61 -0.53 -5.74
C CYS A 12 -18.22 0.08 -5.90
N ILE A 13 -17.34 -0.51 -6.73
CA ILE A 13 -16.02 0.05 -7.02
C ILE A 13 -16.18 1.37 -7.77
N ARG A 14 -16.99 1.40 -8.81
CA ARG A 14 -17.23 2.60 -9.61
C ARG A 14 -17.78 3.76 -8.79
N ASP A 15 -18.81 3.51 -8.00
CA ASP A 15 -19.49 4.55 -7.23
C ASP A 15 -18.57 5.12 -6.13
N ARG A 16 -17.77 4.26 -5.48
CA ARG A 16 -16.80 4.69 -4.46
C ARG A 16 -15.60 5.41 -5.06
N THR A 17 -15.12 5.00 -6.22
CA THR A 17 -14.03 5.73 -6.93
C THR A 17 -14.49 7.14 -7.30
N ILE A 18 -15.72 7.29 -7.81
CA ILE A 18 -16.30 8.59 -8.13
C ILE A 18 -16.38 9.47 -6.86
N ILE A 19 -16.87 8.95 -5.74
CA ILE A 19 -16.95 9.66 -4.48
C ILE A 19 -15.55 10.10 -4.01
N LEU A 20 -14.54 9.21 -4.07
CA LEU A 20 -13.17 9.53 -3.66
C LEU A 20 -12.52 10.63 -4.52
N ILE A 21 -12.82 10.64 -5.82
CA ILE A 21 -12.32 11.68 -6.73
C ILE A 21 -12.99 13.02 -6.45
N PHE A 22 -14.31 13.03 -6.20
CA PHE A 22 -15.08 14.26 -5.99
C PHE A 22 -14.78 14.95 -4.66
N PHE A 23 -14.59 14.19 -3.58
CA PHE A 23 -14.51 14.75 -2.22
C PHE A 23 -13.07 14.92 -1.70
N ASP A 24 -12.05 14.73 -2.51
CA ASP A 24 -10.64 14.78 -2.09
C ASP A 24 -10.32 13.93 -0.84
N LEU A 25 -11.17 12.96 -0.52
CA LEU A 25 -10.96 12.02 0.58
C LEU A 25 -9.76 11.09 0.38
N PHE A 26 -9.10 11.23 -0.76
CA PHE A 26 -7.94 10.45 -1.15
C PHE A 26 -6.81 10.48 -0.08
N TYR A 27 -6.62 11.62 0.59
CA TYR A 27 -5.61 11.81 1.63
C TYR A 27 -6.01 11.25 3.00
N TYR A 28 -7.21 10.70 3.14
CA TYR A 28 -7.71 10.15 4.40
C TYR A 28 -8.09 8.67 4.30
N PRO A 29 -7.15 7.77 3.95
CA PRO A 29 -7.46 6.35 3.72
C PRO A 29 -8.05 5.66 4.94
N ALA A 30 -7.64 6.04 6.16
CA ALA A 30 -8.20 5.49 7.39
C ALA A 30 -9.71 5.75 7.52
N ILE A 31 -10.15 6.97 7.22
CA ILE A 31 -11.57 7.34 7.26
C ILE A 31 -12.36 6.53 6.24
N ILE A 32 -11.81 6.38 5.03
CA ILE A 32 -12.46 5.60 3.96
C ILE A 32 -12.60 4.13 4.36
N LEU A 33 -11.56 3.55 4.95
CA LEU A 33 -11.58 2.16 5.39
C LEU A 33 -12.60 1.93 6.51
N ILE A 34 -12.63 2.81 7.52
CA ILE A 34 -13.59 2.74 8.62
C ILE A 34 -15.03 2.93 8.12
N ALA A 35 -15.30 3.96 7.31
CA ALA A 35 -16.62 4.21 6.74
C ALA A 35 -17.09 3.04 5.84
N SER A 36 -16.18 2.45 5.08
CA SER A 36 -16.46 1.29 4.24
C SER A 36 -16.78 0.06 5.05
N TRP A 37 -16.05 -0.16 6.15
CA TRP A 37 -16.32 -1.26 7.07
C TRP A 37 -17.70 -1.11 7.73
N LEU A 38 -18.03 0.08 8.25
CA LEU A 38 -19.34 0.38 8.83
C LEU A 38 -20.48 0.19 7.82
N ALA A 39 -20.30 0.66 6.59
CA ALA A 39 -21.28 0.46 5.53
C ALA A 39 -21.45 -1.04 5.21
N GLY A 40 -20.36 -1.79 5.07
CA GLY A 40 -20.42 -3.24 4.82
C GLY A 40 -21.08 -4.01 5.96
N ALA A 41 -20.84 -3.61 7.19
CA ALA A 41 -21.49 -4.19 8.38
C ALA A 41 -22.99 -3.88 8.43
N SER A 42 -23.40 -2.63 8.09
CA SER A 42 -24.78 -2.18 8.09
C SER A 42 -25.65 -2.85 7.01
N PHE A 43 -25.06 -3.12 5.84
CA PHE A 43 -25.73 -3.77 4.71
C PHE A 43 -25.61 -5.31 4.73
N TYR A 44 -25.22 -5.88 5.88
CA TYR A 44 -25.14 -7.33 6.03
C TYR A 44 -26.50 -8.00 5.84
N LYS A 45 -26.57 -8.94 4.91
CA LYS A 45 -27.74 -9.77 4.70
C LYS A 45 -27.39 -11.23 4.99
N LYS A 46 -28.14 -11.88 5.89
CA LYS A 46 -27.86 -13.24 6.39
C LYS A 46 -27.75 -14.30 5.28
N SER A 47 -28.29 -14.02 4.08
CA SER A 47 -28.30 -14.96 2.96
C SER A 47 -26.98 -15.03 2.17
N ASP A 48 -26.04 -14.08 2.42
CA ASP A 48 -24.89 -13.93 1.53
C ASP A 48 -23.62 -14.69 1.98
N MET A 49 -23.69 -15.41 3.11
CA MET A 49 -22.51 -15.99 3.71
C MET A 49 -22.63 -17.48 4.05
N ASN A 50 -22.36 -18.31 3.06
CA ASN A 50 -22.00 -19.71 3.29
C ASN A 50 -20.46 -19.81 3.34
N ILE A 51 -19.86 -19.25 4.40
CA ILE A 51 -18.40 -19.29 4.59
C ILE A 51 -18.08 -20.56 5.36
N LYS A 52 -17.48 -21.53 4.68
CA LYS A 52 -16.74 -22.60 5.34
C LYS A 52 -15.44 -21.97 5.89
N THR A 53 -15.47 -21.55 7.14
CA THR A 53 -14.27 -21.13 7.86
C THR A 53 -13.46 -22.39 8.19
N GLN A 54 -12.31 -22.55 7.54
CA GLN A 54 -11.30 -23.47 8.07
C GLN A 54 -10.45 -22.65 9.06
N PRO A 55 -10.25 -23.11 10.29
CA PRO A 55 -9.40 -22.41 11.23
C PRO A 55 -7.97 -22.37 10.67
N LEU A 56 -7.52 -21.15 10.34
CA LEU A 56 -6.18 -20.93 9.77
C LEU A 56 -5.08 -21.32 10.76
N ILE A 57 -5.32 -21.21 12.06
CA ILE A 57 -4.35 -21.48 13.14
C ILE A 57 -5.12 -21.93 14.38
N GLU A 58 -4.84 -23.14 14.86
CA GLU A 58 -5.52 -23.68 16.05
C GLU A 58 -4.96 -23.17 17.38
N ASN A 59 -3.67 -22.82 17.46
CA ASN A 59 -3.03 -22.41 18.72
C ASN A 59 -1.99 -21.30 18.50
N ILE A 60 -2.34 -20.07 18.84
CA ILE A 60 -1.37 -18.98 18.93
C ILE A 60 -0.92 -18.83 20.38
N ASN A 61 0.40 -18.82 20.57
CA ASN A 61 0.97 -18.61 21.90
C ASN A 61 0.66 -17.19 22.39
N LYS A 62 -0.20 -17.08 23.41
CA LYS A 62 -0.62 -15.81 24.02
C LYS A 62 0.56 -14.95 24.52
N TYR A 63 1.64 -15.58 24.97
CA TYR A 63 2.84 -14.86 25.45
C TYR A 63 3.54 -14.13 24.31
N LEU A 64 3.54 -14.69 23.09
CA LEU A 64 4.05 -14.04 21.89
C LEU A 64 3.21 -12.82 21.53
N VAL A 65 1.88 -12.91 21.65
CA VAL A 65 0.96 -11.79 21.42
C VAL A 65 1.22 -10.66 22.42
N TYR A 66 1.26 -10.97 23.71
CA TYR A 66 1.52 -9.96 24.73
C TYR A 66 2.92 -9.34 24.59
N GLY A 67 3.95 -10.14 24.32
CA GLY A 67 5.31 -9.67 24.09
C GLY A 67 5.38 -8.71 22.89
N SER A 68 4.78 -9.08 21.77
CA SER A 68 4.74 -8.21 20.58
C SER A 68 4.00 -6.90 20.82
N LEU A 69 2.88 -6.93 21.57
CA LEU A 69 2.14 -5.73 21.94
C LEU A 69 2.95 -4.79 22.84
N ILE A 70 3.61 -5.33 23.86
CA ILE A 70 4.45 -4.51 24.76
C ILE A 70 5.56 -3.84 23.97
N VAL A 71 6.28 -4.58 23.12
CA VAL A 71 7.34 -4.02 22.26
C VAL A 71 6.76 -3.00 21.28
N GLY A 72 5.62 -3.31 20.64
CA GLY A 72 4.94 -2.40 19.72
C GLY A 72 4.53 -1.07 20.36
N ILE A 73 3.92 -1.14 21.54
CA ILE A 73 3.53 0.04 22.33
C ILE A 73 4.77 0.85 22.73
N PHE A 74 5.83 0.18 23.18
CA PHE A 74 7.09 0.85 23.52
C PHE A 74 7.67 1.60 22.32
N VAL A 75 7.77 0.96 21.15
CA VAL A 75 8.26 1.60 19.92
C VAL A 75 7.35 2.74 19.49
N PHE A 76 6.02 2.56 19.58
CA PHE A 76 5.04 3.61 19.26
C PHE A 76 5.24 4.85 20.16
N ILE A 77 5.43 4.66 21.46
CA ILE A 77 5.67 5.76 22.40
C ILE A 77 7.00 6.47 22.07
N GLN A 78 8.07 5.71 21.79
CA GLN A 78 9.37 6.28 21.44
C GLN A 78 9.28 7.15 20.18
N LEU A 79 8.61 6.69 19.14
CA LEU A 79 8.52 7.40 17.86
C LEU A 79 7.56 8.59 17.90
N ASN A 80 6.47 8.51 18.68
CA ASN A 80 5.44 9.56 18.66
C ASN A 80 5.62 10.63 19.75
N PHE A 81 6.16 10.27 20.91
CA PHE A 81 6.20 11.15 22.08
C PHE A 81 7.60 11.48 22.57
N LEU A 82 8.64 10.75 22.18
CA LEU A 82 10.02 10.98 22.59
C LEU A 82 10.87 11.53 21.44
N LEU A 83 12.14 11.85 21.74
CA LEU A 83 13.09 12.57 20.89
C LEU A 83 13.22 12.06 19.45
N VAL A 84 13.05 10.76 19.21
CA VAL A 84 13.25 10.17 17.89
C VAL A 84 12.26 10.71 16.85
N GLY A 85 11.00 10.92 17.24
CA GLY A 85 9.97 11.43 16.32
C GLY A 85 10.13 12.91 15.98
N SER A 86 10.80 13.71 16.82
CA SER A 86 11.10 15.11 16.52
C SER A 86 12.37 15.28 15.68
N ILE A 87 13.35 14.35 15.82
CA ILE A 87 14.59 14.37 15.03
C ILE A 87 14.36 13.79 13.63
N TYR A 88 13.53 12.74 13.53
CA TYR A 88 13.24 12.05 12.27
C TYR A 88 11.73 11.92 12.02
N PRO A 89 11.07 13.00 11.59
CA PRO A 89 9.61 12.96 11.32
C PRO A 89 9.20 11.89 10.30
N SER A 90 10.05 11.63 9.33
CA SER A 90 9.83 10.62 8.29
C SER A 90 9.71 9.21 8.86
N LEU A 91 10.49 8.86 9.88
CA LEU A 91 10.41 7.55 10.55
C LEU A 91 9.09 7.37 11.31
N LYS A 92 8.67 8.42 12.03
CA LYS A 92 7.38 8.46 12.71
C LYS A 92 6.25 8.24 11.70
N ASN A 93 6.28 8.95 10.59
CA ASN A 93 5.26 8.88 9.55
C ASN A 93 5.24 7.51 8.89
N LEU A 94 6.39 6.91 8.56
CA LEU A 94 6.49 5.57 8.04
C LEU A 94 5.93 4.51 9.00
N PHE A 95 6.30 4.58 10.28
CA PHE A 95 5.81 3.65 11.28
C PHE A 95 4.29 3.75 11.44
N ASN A 96 3.75 4.97 11.48
CA ASN A 96 2.32 5.20 11.57
C ASN A 96 1.57 4.75 10.32
N SER A 97 2.17 4.89 9.12
CA SER A 97 1.60 4.38 7.88
C SER A 97 1.47 2.86 7.89
N GLY A 98 2.39 2.17 8.53
CA GLY A 98 2.35 0.72 8.63
C GLY A 98 1.07 0.20 9.30
N PHE A 99 0.46 0.96 10.21
CA PHE A 99 -0.84 0.62 10.81
C PHE A 99 -2.01 0.76 9.82
N LEU A 100 -1.84 1.48 8.72
CA LEU A 100 -2.87 1.72 7.71
C LEU A 100 -2.78 0.75 6.51
N ILE A 101 -1.86 -0.22 6.56
CA ILE A 101 -1.67 -1.21 5.51
C ILE A 101 -2.74 -2.30 5.60
N PHE A 102 -3.93 -1.99 5.12
CA PHE A 102 -4.99 -2.97 4.97
C PHE A 102 -5.17 -3.32 3.48
N GLY A 103 -4.93 -4.58 3.12
CA GLY A 103 -5.17 -5.08 1.77
C GLY A 103 -4.04 -4.87 0.76
N GLY A 104 -2.90 -4.31 1.15
CA GLY A 104 -1.70 -4.16 0.31
C GLY A 104 -0.97 -2.84 0.52
N GLY A 105 0.33 -2.81 0.19
CA GLY A 105 1.19 -1.63 0.36
C GLY A 105 0.80 -0.40 -0.47
N HIS A 106 -0.03 -0.58 -1.48
CA HIS A 106 -0.49 0.51 -2.35
C HIS A 106 -1.39 1.55 -1.66
N VAL A 107 -2.08 1.17 -0.57
CA VAL A 107 -2.94 2.08 0.20
C VAL A 107 -2.14 3.20 0.86
N VAL A 108 -0.87 2.95 1.12
CA VAL A 108 0.03 3.92 1.77
C VAL A 108 0.69 4.85 0.76
N LEU A 109 0.62 4.54 -0.54
CA LEU A 109 1.28 5.33 -1.59
C LEU A 109 0.92 6.83 -1.55
N PRO A 110 -0.35 7.24 -1.43
CA PRO A 110 -0.69 8.66 -1.31
C PRO A 110 -0.09 9.31 -0.07
N LEU A 111 -0.11 8.61 1.08
CA LEU A 111 0.48 9.14 2.32
C LEU A 111 2.00 9.29 2.21
N LEU A 112 2.68 8.34 1.56
CA LEU A 112 4.12 8.44 1.33
C LEU A 112 4.43 9.56 0.33
N HIS A 113 3.58 9.77 -0.69
CA HIS A 113 3.73 10.88 -1.61
C HIS A 113 3.67 12.22 -0.88
N ASP A 114 2.62 12.46 -0.07
CA ASP A 114 2.49 13.69 0.73
C ASP A 114 3.70 13.96 1.64
N TRP A 115 4.26 12.90 2.22
CA TRP A 115 5.35 13.07 3.17
C TRP A 115 6.72 13.19 2.55
N PHE A 116 6.93 12.69 1.35
CA PHE A 116 8.24 12.69 0.71
C PHE A 116 8.31 13.68 -0.46
N VAL A 117 7.25 13.82 -1.23
CA VAL A 117 7.21 14.68 -2.41
C VAL A 117 6.66 16.06 -2.07
N ASP A 118 5.52 16.15 -1.39
CA ASP A 118 4.89 17.45 -1.08
C ASP A 118 5.69 18.23 -0.02
N GLN A 119 6.53 17.53 0.77
CA GLN A 119 7.49 18.16 1.69
C GLN A 119 8.89 18.35 1.06
N GLU A 120 9.01 18.16 -0.26
CA GLU A 120 10.24 18.40 -1.04
C GLU A 120 11.46 17.60 -0.55
N ILE A 121 11.26 16.44 0.13
CA ILE A 121 12.36 15.58 0.56
C ILE A 121 12.96 14.84 -0.63
N ILE A 122 12.12 14.41 -1.59
CA ILE A 122 12.52 13.81 -2.86
C ILE A 122 11.65 14.36 -3.99
N SER A 123 12.16 14.32 -5.21
CA SER A 123 11.39 14.74 -6.38
C SER A 123 10.30 13.70 -6.73
N SER A 124 9.23 14.15 -7.38
CA SER A 124 8.15 13.27 -7.87
C SER A 124 8.69 12.19 -8.81
N ASN A 125 9.65 12.52 -9.66
CA ASN A 125 10.27 11.57 -10.58
C ASN A 125 11.02 10.45 -9.83
N GLU A 126 11.83 10.80 -8.82
CA GLU A 126 12.52 9.82 -7.97
C GLU A 126 11.53 8.94 -7.22
N PHE A 127 10.44 9.52 -6.70
CA PHE A 127 9.39 8.77 -6.02
C PHE A 127 8.79 7.69 -6.91
N PHE A 128 8.33 8.05 -8.12
CA PHE A 128 7.73 7.10 -9.05
C PHE A 128 8.73 6.11 -9.63
N LEU A 129 9.99 6.52 -9.82
CA LEU A 129 11.07 5.61 -10.21
C LEU A 129 11.28 4.51 -9.17
N GLY A 130 11.39 4.88 -7.90
CA GLY A 130 11.55 3.93 -6.81
C GLY A 130 10.34 3.02 -6.63
N TYR A 131 9.13 3.56 -6.81
CA TYR A 131 7.92 2.78 -6.81
C TYR A 131 7.90 1.74 -7.94
N GLY A 132 8.33 2.13 -9.14
CA GLY A 132 8.47 1.21 -10.28
C GLY A 132 9.47 0.09 -10.01
N PHE A 133 10.64 0.40 -9.43
CA PHE A 133 11.62 -0.61 -9.02
C PHE A 133 11.06 -1.56 -7.96
N ALA A 134 10.36 -1.05 -6.96
CA ALA A 134 9.74 -1.88 -5.93
C ALA A 134 8.68 -2.84 -6.49
N GLN A 135 7.99 -2.46 -7.56
CA GLN A 135 7.05 -3.32 -8.27
C GLN A 135 7.76 -4.40 -9.12
N ALA A 136 8.95 -4.12 -9.61
CA ALA A 136 9.74 -5.07 -10.39
C ALA A 136 10.36 -6.17 -9.51
N ILE A 137 10.69 -5.85 -8.26
CA ILE A 137 11.28 -6.81 -7.33
C ILE A 137 10.20 -7.80 -6.86
N PRO A 138 10.39 -9.12 -7.05
CA PRO A 138 9.45 -10.11 -6.53
C PRO A 138 9.48 -10.10 -5.00
N GLY A 139 8.49 -9.45 -4.38
CA GLY A 139 8.41 -9.32 -2.93
C GLY A 139 7.33 -8.34 -2.48
N PRO A 140 7.22 -8.10 -1.18
CA PRO A 140 6.28 -7.11 -0.67
C PRO A 140 6.74 -5.70 -1.06
N LEU A 141 5.77 -4.85 -1.42
CA LEU A 141 6.01 -3.45 -1.83
C LEU A 141 6.77 -2.60 -0.78
N PHE A 142 6.94 -3.12 0.38
CA PHE A 142 7.63 -2.45 1.49
C PHE A 142 9.13 -2.20 1.24
N SER A 143 9.75 -2.90 0.27
CA SER A 143 11.08 -2.56 -0.24
C SER A 143 11.16 -1.10 -0.72
N PHE A 144 10.03 -0.51 -1.10
CA PHE A 144 9.90 0.90 -1.43
C PHE A 144 10.31 1.82 -0.27
N ALA A 145 9.99 1.47 0.98
CA ALA A 145 10.46 2.23 2.14
C ALA A 145 11.98 2.26 2.25
N SER A 146 12.64 1.13 1.94
CA SER A 146 14.11 1.10 1.91
C SER A 146 14.69 2.05 0.85
N TYR A 147 14.10 2.08 -0.34
CA TYR A 147 14.48 3.02 -1.38
C TYR A 147 14.31 4.48 -0.91
N LEU A 148 13.15 4.82 -0.34
CA LEU A 148 12.91 6.16 0.18
C LEU A 148 13.96 6.58 1.22
N GLY A 149 14.34 5.65 2.12
CA GLY A 149 15.40 5.90 3.10
C GLY A 149 16.77 6.13 2.47
N THR A 150 17.10 5.41 1.39
CA THR A 150 18.38 5.58 0.69
C THR A 150 18.46 6.90 -0.06
N VAL A 151 17.37 7.34 -0.68
CA VAL A 151 17.35 8.61 -1.45
C VAL A 151 17.27 9.82 -0.53
N ALA A 152 16.49 9.73 0.56
CA ALA A 152 16.35 10.81 1.53
C ALA A 152 17.58 10.98 2.45
N SER A 153 18.60 10.11 2.36
CA SER A 153 19.80 10.15 3.21
C SER A 153 20.93 10.96 2.58
N GLY A 154 21.97 11.23 3.38
CA GLY A 154 23.15 11.94 2.95
C GLY A 154 24.00 11.21 1.88
N PRO A 155 25.13 11.78 1.45
CA PRO A 155 25.91 11.27 0.32
C PRO A 155 26.68 9.97 0.61
N LEU A 156 26.94 9.66 1.91
CA LEU A 156 27.74 8.50 2.28
C LEU A 156 27.01 7.16 2.04
N VAL A 157 27.68 6.20 1.43
CA VAL A 157 27.09 4.88 1.16
C VAL A 157 26.65 4.15 2.44
N SER A 158 27.41 4.29 3.53
CA SER A 158 27.05 3.72 4.83
C SER A 158 25.77 4.30 5.40
N GLU A 159 25.57 5.61 5.25
CA GLU A 159 24.32 6.27 5.67
C GLU A 159 23.14 5.82 4.85
N LYS A 160 23.30 5.69 3.53
CA LYS A 160 22.28 5.19 2.62
C LYS A 160 21.80 3.80 2.99
N ILE A 161 22.74 2.88 3.24
CA ILE A 161 22.42 1.51 3.65
C ILE A 161 21.71 1.51 5.00
N LEU A 162 22.25 2.25 5.98
CA LEU A 162 21.66 2.32 7.32
C LEU A 162 20.23 2.89 7.26
N MET A 163 20.05 4.05 6.60
CA MET A 163 18.73 4.68 6.49
C MET A 163 17.75 3.86 5.69
N GLY A 164 18.20 3.19 4.64
CA GLY A 164 17.37 2.22 3.90
C GLY A 164 16.84 1.10 4.79
N LEU A 165 17.68 0.52 5.65
CA LEU A 165 17.27 -0.49 6.61
C LEU A 165 16.35 0.09 7.70
N VAL A 166 16.68 1.23 8.26
CA VAL A 166 15.88 1.88 9.30
C VAL A 166 14.48 2.21 8.80
N TYR A 167 14.34 2.75 7.59
CA TYR A 167 13.05 3.05 6.97
C TYR A 167 12.24 1.80 6.67
N LEU A 168 12.91 0.74 6.18
CA LEU A 168 12.29 -0.56 5.99
C LEU A 168 11.71 -1.09 7.31
N PHE A 169 12.51 -1.11 8.37
CA PHE A 169 12.06 -1.58 9.67
C PHE A 169 11.03 -0.66 10.31
N ALA A 170 11.06 0.65 10.05
CA ALA A 170 10.02 1.56 10.53
C ALA A 170 8.65 1.21 9.93
N LEU A 171 8.57 0.97 8.62
CA LEU A 171 7.31 0.60 7.98
C LEU A 171 6.83 -0.81 8.38
N TYR A 172 7.75 -1.78 8.40
CA TYR A 172 7.43 -3.16 8.80
C TYR A 172 7.16 -3.31 10.29
N GLY A 173 7.77 -2.48 11.13
CA GLY A 173 7.69 -2.59 12.58
C GLY A 173 6.25 -2.65 13.07
N SER A 174 5.40 -1.73 12.62
CA SER A 174 3.99 -1.73 12.97
C SER A 174 3.26 -3.03 12.60
N THR A 175 3.54 -3.57 11.41
CA THR A 175 2.95 -4.83 10.93
C THR A 175 3.42 -6.02 11.77
N LEU A 176 4.70 -6.09 12.13
CA LEU A 176 5.24 -7.16 12.98
C LEU A 176 4.56 -7.21 14.34
N PHE A 177 4.22 -6.06 14.92
CA PHE A 177 3.53 -6.00 16.21
C PHE A 177 2.04 -6.29 16.11
N LEU A 178 1.39 -5.85 15.03
CA LEU A 178 -0.04 -6.06 14.82
C LEU A 178 -0.39 -7.48 14.37
N THR A 179 0.49 -8.15 13.62
CA THR A 179 0.19 -9.46 13.04
C THR A 179 -0.15 -10.51 14.09
N PRO A 180 0.63 -10.71 15.19
CA PRO A 180 0.27 -11.68 16.21
C PRO A 180 -1.07 -11.37 16.88
N LEU A 181 -1.35 -10.09 17.15
CA LEU A 181 -2.63 -9.65 17.69
C LEU A 181 -3.79 -9.92 16.72
N ALA A 182 -3.62 -9.56 15.47
CA ALA A 182 -4.64 -9.76 14.43
C ALA A 182 -4.95 -11.26 14.25
N LEU A 183 -3.94 -12.12 14.23
CA LEU A 183 -4.11 -13.57 14.14
C LEU A 183 -4.82 -14.13 15.36
N TYR A 184 -4.45 -13.68 16.57
CA TYR A 184 -5.10 -14.10 17.80
C TYR A 184 -6.58 -13.71 17.84
N MET A 185 -6.89 -12.48 17.44
CA MET A 185 -8.27 -12.00 17.37
C MET A 185 -9.06 -12.68 16.25
N TRP A 186 -8.41 -13.02 15.13
CA TRP A 186 -9.04 -13.59 13.95
C TRP A 186 -9.85 -14.84 14.25
N VAL A 187 -9.32 -15.74 15.08
CA VAL A 187 -9.99 -16.99 15.51
C VAL A 187 -11.38 -16.73 16.11
N SER A 188 -11.56 -15.61 16.80
CA SER A 188 -12.86 -15.22 17.37
C SER A 188 -13.73 -14.44 16.39
N ILE A 189 -13.11 -13.57 15.60
CA ILE A 189 -13.78 -12.60 14.71
C ILE A 189 -14.27 -13.27 13.43
N GLU A 190 -13.58 -14.29 12.93
CA GLU A 190 -14.00 -15.02 11.72
C GLU A 190 -15.37 -15.69 11.83
N LYS A 191 -15.84 -15.91 13.07
CA LYS A 191 -17.16 -16.49 13.36
C LYS A 191 -18.29 -15.45 13.30
N ILE A 192 -17.95 -14.16 13.19
CA ILE A 192 -18.92 -13.05 13.17
C ILE A 192 -19.20 -12.62 11.72
N PRO A 193 -20.35 -13.02 11.14
CA PRO A 193 -20.63 -12.74 9.73
C PRO A 193 -20.69 -11.26 9.38
N VAL A 194 -21.17 -10.43 10.31
CA VAL A 194 -21.24 -8.97 10.15
C VAL A 194 -19.83 -8.38 9.97
N PHE A 195 -18.87 -8.85 10.75
CA PHE A 195 -17.48 -8.42 10.67
C PHE A 195 -16.85 -8.77 9.32
N LEU A 196 -17.08 -10.00 8.85
CA LEU A 196 -16.59 -10.45 7.55
C LEU A 196 -17.21 -9.65 6.38
N SER A 197 -18.47 -9.22 6.51
CA SER A 197 -19.09 -8.33 5.53
C SER A 197 -18.39 -6.97 5.49
N GLY A 198 -18.04 -6.42 6.65
CA GLY A 198 -17.22 -5.22 6.76
C GLY A 198 -15.87 -5.36 6.07
N ILE A 199 -15.14 -6.46 6.29
CA ILE A 199 -13.84 -6.72 5.62
C ILE A 199 -13.99 -6.79 4.10
N LYS A 200 -15.05 -7.41 3.58
CA LYS A 200 -15.30 -7.42 2.13
C LYS A 200 -15.49 -6.01 1.57
N ALA A 201 -16.19 -5.15 2.29
CA ALA A 201 -16.37 -3.76 1.90
C ALA A 201 -15.06 -2.96 1.95
N VAL A 202 -14.21 -3.21 2.95
CA VAL A 202 -12.85 -2.64 3.04
C VAL A 202 -12.01 -3.04 1.82
N ASN A 203 -12.00 -4.31 1.42
CA ASN A 203 -11.25 -4.77 0.24
C ASN A 203 -11.72 -4.10 -1.07
N ILE A 204 -13.01 -3.78 -1.19
CA ILE A 204 -13.53 -3.01 -2.32
C ILE A 204 -13.05 -1.55 -2.23
N ALA A 205 -13.05 -0.95 -1.04
CA ALA A 205 -12.57 0.40 -0.83
C ALA A 205 -11.07 0.55 -1.14
N VAL A 206 -10.25 -0.43 -0.77
CA VAL A 206 -8.82 -0.49 -1.14
C VAL A 206 -8.64 -0.44 -2.66
N SER A 207 -9.44 -1.21 -3.42
CA SER A 207 -9.39 -1.18 -4.88
C SER A 207 -9.78 0.20 -5.45
N ALA A 208 -10.72 0.90 -4.81
CA ALA A 208 -11.12 2.24 -5.19
C ALA A 208 -10.03 3.28 -4.87
N ILE A 209 -9.35 3.16 -3.72
CA ILE A 209 -8.19 4.00 -3.37
C ILE A 209 -7.07 3.83 -4.41
N LEU A 210 -6.75 2.58 -4.80
CA LEU A 210 -5.76 2.31 -5.84
C LEU A 210 -6.12 2.95 -7.18
N CYS A 211 -7.37 2.85 -7.60
CA CYS A 211 -7.84 3.48 -8.83
C CYS A 211 -7.73 5.02 -8.75
N SER A 212 -8.10 5.60 -7.62
CA SER A 212 -7.97 7.05 -7.39
C SER A 212 -6.51 7.50 -7.38
N CYS A 213 -5.62 6.71 -6.74
CA CYS A 213 -4.18 6.95 -6.74
C CYS A 213 -3.62 6.96 -8.17
N PHE A 214 -3.98 5.97 -8.97
CA PHE A 214 -3.59 5.92 -10.38
C PHE A 214 -4.05 7.17 -11.14
N LEU A 215 -5.31 7.56 -10.98
CA LEU A 215 -5.88 8.70 -11.72
C LEU A 215 -5.33 10.05 -11.25
N LYS A 216 -5.06 10.24 -9.96
CA LYS A 216 -4.63 11.53 -9.40
C LYS A 216 -3.12 11.73 -9.36
N LEU A 217 -2.34 10.68 -9.11
CA LEU A 217 -0.89 10.79 -8.96
C LEU A 217 -0.13 10.25 -10.18
N VAL A 218 -0.47 9.05 -10.65
CA VAL A 218 0.31 8.36 -11.67
C VAL A 218 -0.05 8.87 -13.08
N LEU A 219 -1.33 8.98 -13.38
CA LEU A 219 -1.77 9.36 -14.72
C LEU A 219 -1.29 10.76 -15.14
N PRO A 220 -1.36 11.82 -14.31
CA PRO A 220 -0.83 13.14 -14.69
C PRO A 220 0.66 13.13 -14.99
N SER A 221 1.46 12.34 -14.25
CA SER A 221 2.90 12.23 -14.49
C SER A 221 3.25 11.48 -15.78
N ILE A 222 2.35 10.63 -16.28
CA ILE A 222 2.56 9.89 -17.55
C ILE A 222 2.15 10.71 -18.76
N ILE A 223 1.10 11.54 -18.69
CA ILE A 223 0.55 12.28 -19.83
C ILE A 223 1.43 13.47 -20.24
N THR A 224 2.50 13.77 -19.52
CA THR A 224 3.38 14.91 -19.77
C THR A 224 4.17 14.83 -21.09
N GLY A 225 4.30 13.64 -21.70
CA GLY A 225 5.03 13.45 -22.96
C GLY A 225 4.48 12.33 -23.83
N TYR A 226 4.66 12.45 -25.15
CA TYR A 226 4.31 11.39 -26.10
C TYR A 226 5.07 10.10 -25.84
N ASP A 227 6.33 10.21 -25.39
CA ASP A 227 7.18 9.06 -25.06
C ASP A 227 6.59 8.21 -23.94
N SER A 228 6.07 8.85 -22.91
CA SER A 228 5.43 8.15 -21.76
C SER A 228 4.17 7.38 -22.19
N LEU A 229 3.40 7.92 -23.13
CA LEU A 229 2.23 7.24 -23.69
C LEU A 229 2.62 6.01 -24.52
N VAL A 230 3.72 6.11 -25.29
CA VAL A 230 4.26 4.97 -26.05
C VAL A 230 4.71 3.87 -25.12
N PHE A 231 5.48 4.20 -24.07
CA PHE A 231 5.91 3.23 -23.06
C PHE A 231 4.72 2.59 -22.31
N LEU A 232 3.69 3.36 -22.00
CA LEU A 232 2.45 2.82 -21.41
C LEU A 232 1.77 1.84 -22.37
N GLY A 233 1.62 2.18 -23.64
CA GLY A 233 1.04 1.32 -24.66
C GLY A 233 1.83 0.03 -24.85
N MET A 234 3.16 0.13 -24.89
CA MET A 234 4.05 -1.05 -24.94
C MET A 234 3.90 -1.94 -23.70
N SER A 235 3.82 -1.34 -22.52
CA SER A 235 3.63 -2.10 -21.26
C SER A 235 2.34 -2.89 -21.30
N VAL A 236 1.24 -2.25 -21.66
CA VAL A 236 -0.08 -2.89 -21.77
C VAL A 236 -0.05 -4.01 -22.82
N PHE A 237 0.55 -3.76 -23.98
CA PHE A 237 0.70 -4.77 -25.03
C PHE A 237 1.49 -5.99 -24.55
N LEU A 238 2.62 -5.80 -23.89
CA LEU A 238 3.46 -6.88 -23.37
C LEU A 238 2.74 -7.71 -22.30
N ILE A 239 1.94 -7.07 -21.43
CA ILE A 239 1.16 -7.77 -20.40
C ILE A 239 0.07 -8.62 -21.05
N TYR A 240 -0.72 -8.04 -21.94
CA TYR A 240 -1.91 -8.72 -22.49
C TYR A 240 -1.57 -9.78 -23.54
N TRP A 241 -0.59 -9.50 -24.43
CA TRP A 241 -0.28 -10.39 -25.53
C TRP A 241 0.76 -11.44 -25.17
N PHE A 242 1.85 -11.04 -24.52
CA PHE A 242 2.94 -11.95 -24.15
C PHE A 242 2.82 -12.50 -22.74
N LYS A 243 1.88 -12.02 -21.93
CA LYS A 243 1.78 -12.39 -20.50
C LYS A 243 3.12 -12.28 -19.78
N ALA A 244 3.92 -11.31 -20.16
CA ALA A 244 5.26 -11.11 -19.63
C ALA A 244 5.21 -10.75 -18.13
N PRO A 245 6.12 -11.26 -17.31
CA PRO A 245 6.17 -10.90 -15.91
C PRO A 245 6.56 -9.45 -15.74
N ILE A 246 6.00 -8.79 -14.72
CA ILE A 246 6.17 -7.34 -14.48
C ILE A 246 7.64 -6.95 -14.39
N TRP A 247 8.47 -7.74 -13.70
CA TRP A 247 9.91 -7.50 -13.58
C TRP A 247 10.61 -7.49 -14.94
N GLY A 248 10.21 -8.37 -15.84
CA GLY A 248 10.79 -8.45 -17.20
C GLY A 248 10.43 -7.23 -18.04
N ILE A 249 9.17 -6.72 -17.90
CA ILE A 249 8.71 -5.51 -18.58
C ILE A 249 9.50 -4.30 -18.11
N VAL A 250 9.70 -4.16 -16.79
CA VAL A 250 10.45 -3.02 -16.21
C VAL A 250 11.90 -3.03 -16.72
N ILE A 251 12.57 -4.18 -16.73
CA ILE A 251 13.95 -4.30 -17.26
C ILE A 251 14.00 -3.97 -18.75
N LEU A 252 13.08 -4.54 -19.54
CA LEU A 252 13.05 -4.32 -21.00
C LEU A 252 12.81 -2.84 -21.33
N LEU A 253 11.76 -2.25 -20.76
CA LEU A 253 11.41 -0.85 -21.03
C LEU A 253 12.42 0.13 -20.45
N GLY A 254 13.05 -0.20 -19.31
CA GLY A 254 14.16 0.56 -18.76
C GLY A 254 15.36 0.57 -19.67
N ALA A 255 15.74 -0.59 -20.25
CA ALA A 255 16.83 -0.68 -21.24
C ALA A 255 16.51 0.08 -22.52
N VAL A 256 15.28 -0.02 -23.02
CA VAL A 256 14.83 0.72 -24.19
C VAL A 256 14.86 2.24 -23.92
N GLY A 257 14.34 2.68 -22.78
CA GLY A 257 14.33 4.11 -22.40
C GLY A 257 15.74 4.68 -22.26
N TYR A 258 16.66 3.91 -21.66
CA TYR A 258 18.07 4.28 -21.57
C TYR A 258 18.73 4.41 -22.95
N GLY A 259 18.46 3.47 -23.86
CA GLY A 259 18.95 3.54 -25.23
C GLY A 259 18.42 4.75 -26.01
N PHE A 260 17.14 5.08 -25.87
CA PHE A 260 16.54 6.28 -26.47
C PHE A 260 17.15 7.56 -25.89
N GLY A 261 17.36 7.64 -24.56
CA GLY A 261 18.00 8.79 -23.92
C GLY A 261 19.44 9.03 -24.40
N MET A 262 20.20 7.99 -24.75
CA MET A 262 21.53 8.12 -25.34
C MET A 262 21.52 8.61 -26.79
N ILE A 263 20.43 8.40 -27.53
CA ILE A 263 20.32 8.80 -28.95
C ILE A 263 19.77 10.23 -29.08
N SER A 264 18.97 10.66 -28.11
CA SER A 264 18.28 11.99 -28.12
C SER A 264 19.05 13.10 -27.39
N GLY A 265 20.12 12.80 -26.63
CA GLY A 265 21.02 13.75 -25.97
C GLY A 265 22.34 13.86 -26.71
#